data_b855d24b67acf1265c16f31b85a4888b
#
_entry.id   b855d24b67acf1265c16f31b85a4888b
#
_cell.length_a   1.000
_cell.length_b   1.000
_cell.length_c   1.000
_cell.angle_alpha   90.00
_cell.angle_beta   90.00
_cell.angle_gamma   90.00
#
_symmetry.space_group_name_H-M   'P 1'
#
loop_
_entity.id
_entity.type
_entity.pdbx_description
1 polymer ?
#
loop_
_entity_poly.entity_id
_entity_poly.type
_entity_poly.pdbx_seq_one_letter_code
_entity_poly.pdbx_strand_id
1 'polypeptide(L)'
;MKNTIYLLFFFLLMACSKDSIPRAAQTFNLLYPDNNESCLDATKINDTQSQVSFRWTSSLYAQNYTLSITNLMTSATQNVQSTESSLAVTLSHSEPYSWSVTAQGEQGSDPLTSETWKFYLAGENVVNYAPFPPELVSPRASSTVTPDSNNQVKLSWVCNDVDNDLAGYRVYLDTT
;
A
#
# COMPACT_ATOMS: atom_id res chain seq x y z
N MET A 1 -82.87 26.41 -35.32
CA MET A 1 -81.42 26.56 -35.33
C MET A 1 -80.96 26.21 -33.92
N LYS A 2 -80.40 25.02 -33.75
CA LYS A 2 -79.98 24.47 -32.45
C LYS A 2 -78.46 24.74 -32.24
N ASN A 3 -78.14 25.58 -31.29
CA ASN A 3 -76.75 25.79 -30.88
C ASN A 3 -76.34 24.71 -29.88
N THR A 4 -75.44 23.84 -30.30
CA THR A 4 -74.83 22.82 -29.43
C THR A 4 -73.56 23.39 -28.86
N ILE A 5 -73.57 23.70 -27.55
CA ILE A 5 -72.35 24.15 -26.78
C ILE A 5 -71.61 22.90 -26.38
N TYR A 6 -70.44 22.68 -26.97
CA TYR A 6 -69.51 21.65 -26.52
C TYR A 6 -68.68 22.20 -25.32
N LEU A 7 -69.02 21.71 -24.13
CA LEU A 7 -68.22 21.95 -22.92
C LEU A 7 -66.99 21.04 -22.94
N LEU A 8 -65.81 21.60 -23.31
CA LEU A 8 -64.58 20.90 -23.33
C LEU A 8 -64.06 20.80 -21.86
N PHE A 9 -64.25 19.64 -21.21
CA PHE A 9 -63.77 19.35 -19.87
C PHE A 9 -62.25 19.02 -19.94
N PHE A 10 -61.43 20.02 -19.73
CA PHE A 10 -59.94 19.86 -19.67
C PHE A 10 -59.60 19.23 -18.34
N PHE A 11 -59.39 17.90 -18.32
CA PHE A 11 -58.94 17.16 -17.16
C PHE A 11 -57.42 17.44 -16.95
N LEU A 12 -57.07 18.39 -16.08
CA LEU A 12 -55.71 18.59 -15.62
C LEU A 12 -55.30 17.37 -14.76
N LEU A 13 -54.58 16.45 -15.36
CA LEU A 13 -53.83 15.43 -14.62
C LEU A 13 -52.70 16.11 -13.89
N MET A 14 -52.92 16.54 -12.64
CA MET A 14 -51.83 16.83 -11.71
C MET A 14 -51.12 15.51 -11.42
N ALA A 15 -50.06 15.22 -12.19
CA ALA A 15 -49.09 14.22 -11.84
C ALA A 15 -48.32 14.73 -10.59
N CYS A 16 -48.75 14.30 -9.40
CA CYS A 16 -47.99 14.47 -8.18
C CYS A 16 -46.77 13.58 -8.29
N SER A 17 -45.64 14.11 -8.78
CA SER A 17 -44.33 13.45 -8.61
C SER A 17 -44.06 13.44 -7.12
N LYS A 18 -44.11 12.27 -6.50
CA LYS A 18 -43.52 12.08 -5.17
C LYS A 18 -42.02 12.30 -5.32
N ASP A 19 -41.57 13.50 -5.04
CA ASP A 19 -40.13 13.76 -4.83
C ASP A 19 -39.72 12.96 -3.59
N SER A 20 -39.21 11.74 -3.80
CA SER A 20 -38.63 10.94 -2.73
C SER A 20 -37.33 11.62 -2.31
N ILE A 21 -37.20 11.94 -1.03
CA ILE A 21 -35.97 12.46 -0.49
C ILE A 21 -34.85 11.40 -0.72
N PRO A 22 -33.74 11.77 -1.39
CA PRO A 22 -32.67 10.83 -1.65
C PRO A 22 -32.09 10.27 -0.35
N ARG A 23 -31.89 8.96 -0.30
CA ARG A 23 -31.36 8.29 0.91
C ARG A 23 -29.85 8.47 0.97
N ALA A 24 -29.37 9.10 2.04
CA ALA A 24 -27.94 9.24 2.32
C ALA A 24 -27.35 7.92 2.82
N ALA A 25 -26.05 7.72 2.57
CA ALA A 25 -25.29 6.63 3.16
C ALA A 25 -25.34 6.72 4.69
N GLN A 26 -25.45 5.57 5.37
CA GLN A 26 -25.45 5.49 6.83
C GLN A 26 -24.06 5.24 7.39
N THR A 27 -23.90 5.40 8.70
CA THR A 27 -22.64 5.17 9.42
C THR A 27 -22.04 3.81 9.11
N PHE A 28 -20.72 3.81 8.94
CA PHE A 28 -19.88 2.64 8.71
C PHE A 28 -18.55 2.83 9.44
N ASN A 29 -17.79 1.75 9.62
CA ASN A 29 -16.53 1.76 10.34
C ASN A 29 -15.39 1.32 9.43
N LEU A 30 -14.22 1.90 9.61
CA LEU A 30 -12.98 1.40 9.05
C LEU A 30 -12.60 0.10 9.78
N LEU A 31 -11.96 -0.85 9.09
CA LEU A 31 -11.58 -2.14 9.63
C LEU A 31 -10.09 -2.46 9.49
N TYR A 32 -9.47 -2.04 8.38
CA TYR A 32 -8.06 -2.37 8.11
C TYR A 32 -7.50 -1.49 6.98
N PRO A 33 -6.24 -1.00 7.08
CA PRO A 33 -5.32 -1.10 8.21
C PRO A 33 -5.84 -0.45 9.49
N ASP A 34 -5.45 -0.99 10.67
CA ASP A 34 -5.84 -0.42 11.95
C ASP A 34 -5.22 0.96 12.19
N ASN A 35 -5.89 1.76 13.02
CA ASN A 35 -5.39 3.10 13.32
C ASN A 35 -4.09 3.05 14.13
N ASN A 36 -3.06 3.75 13.65
CA ASN A 36 -1.69 3.77 14.16
C ASN A 36 -0.95 2.42 14.06
N GLU A 37 -1.39 1.54 13.16
CA GLU A 37 -0.70 0.29 12.89
C GLU A 37 0.70 0.56 12.31
N SER A 38 1.68 -0.20 12.77
CA SER A 38 3.04 -0.25 12.23
C SER A 38 3.38 -1.68 11.85
N CYS A 39 4.26 -1.88 10.87
CA CYS A 39 4.60 -3.20 10.35
C CYS A 39 3.39 -3.94 9.74
N LEU A 40 2.63 -3.21 8.91
CA LEU A 40 1.46 -3.72 8.21
C LEU A 40 1.80 -4.93 7.33
N ASP A 41 1.02 -6.00 7.44
CA ASP A 41 1.06 -7.13 6.51
C ASP A 41 0.55 -6.69 5.13
N ALA A 42 1.46 -6.55 4.20
CA ALA A 42 1.17 -6.16 2.82
C ALA A 42 1.84 -7.13 1.84
N THR A 43 1.23 -7.33 0.69
CA THR A 43 1.80 -8.19 -0.35
C THR A 43 2.87 -7.44 -1.12
N LYS A 44 4.13 -7.88 -1.05
CA LYS A 44 5.23 -7.30 -1.82
C LYS A 44 4.93 -7.39 -3.32
N ILE A 45 5.07 -6.25 -4.01
CA ILE A 45 4.99 -6.17 -5.48
C ILE A 45 6.39 -6.08 -6.08
N ASN A 46 7.26 -5.25 -5.48
CA ASN A 46 8.67 -5.07 -5.84
C ASN A 46 9.46 -4.51 -4.65
N ASP A 47 10.72 -4.15 -4.86
CA ASP A 47 11.62 -3.70 -3.78
C ASP A 47 11.26 -2.33 -3.19
N THR A 48 10.34 -1.60 -3.78
CA THR A 48 9.91 -0.27 -3.31
C THR A 48 8.42 -0.17 -3.03
N GLN A 49 7.62 -1.19 -3.36
CA GLN A 49 6.17 -1.13 -3.31
C GLN A 49 5.54 -2.42 -2.80
N SER A 50 4.47 -2.27 -2.04
CA SER A 50 3.57 -3.35 -1.62
C SER A 50 2.12 -3.01 -1.89
N GLN A 51 1.30 -4.04 -2.04
CA GLN A 51 -0.15 -3.92 -2.12
C GLN A 51 -0.75 -4.03 -0.72
N VAL A 52 -1.48 -3.00 -0.31
CA VAL A 52 -2.21 -2.91 0.95
C VAL A 52 -3.70 -3.13 0.68
N SER A 53 -4.34 -4.00 1.45
CA SER A 53 -5.78 -4.25 1.38
C SER A 53 -6.50 -3.35 2.38
N PHE A 54 -7.30 -2.42 1.90
CA PHE A 54 -8.16 -1.57 2.73
C PHE A 54 -9.53 -2.23 2.90
N ARG A 55 -10.10 -2.17 4.10
CA ARG A 55 -11.41 -2.76 4.41
C ARG A 55 -12.22 -1.84 5.34
N TRP A 56 -13.51 -1.80 5.11
CA TRP A 56 -14.49 -1.10 5.93
C TRP A 56 -15.80 -1.86 5.97
N THR A 57 -16.73 -1.51 6.84
CA THR A 57 -18.08 -2.09 6.84
C THR A 57 -18.95 -1.48 5.75
N SER A 58 -19.81 -2.26 5.14
CA SER A 58 -20.77 -1.73 4.17
C SER A 58 -21.70 -0.71 4.84
N SER A 59 -21.94 0.41 4.14
CA SER A 59 -22.89 1.42 4.57
C SER A 59 -24.24 1.18 3.88
N LEU A 60 -25.33 1.23 4.65
CA LEU A 60 -26.67 1.12 4.08
C LEU A 60 -26.95 2.33 3.17
N TYR A 61 -27.53 2.10 2.01
CA TYR A 61 -27.79 3.06 0.92
C TYR A 61 -26.57 3.61 0.20
N ALA A 62 -25.35 3.20 0.55
CA ALA A 62 -24.17 3.57 -0.24
C ALA A 62 -24.25 2.93 -1.63
N GLN A 63 -24.01 3.75 -2.65
CA GLN A 63 -23.94 3.35 -4.06
C GLN A 63 -22.48 3.12 -4.49
N ASN A 64 -21.58 3.89 -3.93
CA ASN A 64 -20.14 3.78 -4.13
C ASN A 64 -19.37 4.37 -2.95
N TYR A 65 -18.08 4.07 -2.92
CA TYR A 65 -17.12 4.56 -1.95
C TYR A 65 -15.94 5.22 -2.67
N THR A 66 -15.36 6.24 -2.07
CA THR A 66 -14.09 6.82 -2.46
C THR A 66 -13.11 6.63 -1.33
N LEU A 67 -12.09 5.79 -1.54
CA LEU A 67 -10.96 5.62 -0.64
C LEU A 67 -9.94 6.73 -0.93
N SER A 68 -9.64 7.55 0.07
CA SER A 68 -8.64 8.62 0.01
C SER A 68 -7.43 8.20 0.84
N ILE A 69 -6.25 8.16 0.22
CA ILE A 69 -4.98 7.79 0.87
C ILE A 69 -4.01 8.94 0.67
N THR A 70 -3.46 9.46 1.77
CA THR A 70 -2.48 10.55 1.75
C THR A 70 -1.15 10.06 2.30
N ASN A 71 -0.10 10.21 1.53
CA ASN A 71 1.26 10.02 1.98
C ASN A 71 1.65 11.22 2.88
N LEU A 72 2.01 10.96 4.13
CA LEU A 72 2.28 12.01 5.12
C LEU A 72 3.68 12.65 4.97
N MET A 73 4.58 12.04 4.19
CA MET A 73 5.89 12.63 3.89
C MET A 73 5.80 13.64 2.73
N THR A 74 5.05 13.30 1.69
CA THR A 74 4.97 14.09 0.45
C THR A 74 3.70 14.94 0.35
N SER A 75 2.71 14.68 1.21
CA SER A 75 1.35 15.23 1.14
C SER A 75 0.59 14.88 -0.15
N ALA A 76 1.08 13.93 -0.93
CA ALA A 76 0.39 13.44 -2.11
C ALA A 76 -0.83 12.61 -1.72
N THR A 77 -1.98 12.91 -2.32
CA THR A 77 -3.24 12.19 -2.07
C THR A 77 -3.65 11.42 -3.32
N GLN A 78 -4.00 10.15 -3.13
CA GLN A 78 -4.60 9.27 -4.13
C GLN A 78 -6.04 8.97 -3.75
N ASN A 79 -6.97 9.12 -4.70
CA ASN A 79 -8.38 8.79 -4.53
C ASN A 79 -8.74 7.64 -5.46
N VAL A 80 -9.32 6.58 -4.91
CA VAL A 80 -9.72 5.39 -5.67
C VAL A 80 -11.18 5.05 -5.36
N GLN A 81 -11.98 4.80 -6.39
CA GLN A 81 -13.39 4.47 -6.25
C GLN A 81 -13.60 2.95 -6.21
N SER A 82 -14.61 2.53 -5.43
CA SER A 82 -15.05 1.15 -5.33
C SER A 82 -16.56 1.08 -5.08
N THR A 83 -17.21 0.03 -5.55
CA THR A 83 -18.57 -0.34 -5.16
C THR A 83 -18.59 -1.35 -4.01
N GLU A 84 -17.42 -1.93 -3.72
CA GLU A 84 -17.21 -2.90 -2.66
C GLU A 84 -16.70 -2.23 -1.38
N SER A 85 -16.83 -2.90 -0.24
CA SER A 85 -16.31 -2.46 1.06
C SER A 85 -14.86 -2.86 1.31
N SER A 86 -14.13 -3.17 0.27
CA SER A 86 -12.70 -3.46 0.29
C SER A 86 -12.02 -3.05 -1.01
N LEU A 87 -10.74 -2.71 -0.92
CA LEU A 87 -9.94 -2.32 -2.07
C LEU A 87 -8.45 -2.54 -1.81
N ALA A 88 -7.73 -3.10 -2.77
CA ALA A 88 -6.29 -3.27 -2.70
C ALA A 88 -5.59 -2.16 -3.51
N VAL A 89 -4.62 -1.48 -2.89
CA VAL A 89 -3.89 -0.36 -3.50
C VAL A 89 -2.39 -0.56 -3.33
N THR A 90 -1.62 -0.29 -4.38
CA THR A 90 -0.16 -0.35 -4.34
C THR A 90 0.40 0.96 -3.81
N LEU A 91 1.26 0.88 -2.77
CA LEU A 91 1.87 2.00 -2.08
C LEU A 91 3.38 1.79 -1.93
N SER A 92 4.14 2.88 -1.78
CA SER A 92 5.58 2.82 -1.49
C SER A 92 5.85 2.36 -0.06
N HIS A 93 6.94 1.61 0.13
CA HIS A 93 7.41 1.19 1.46
C HIS A 93 8.02 2.33 2.27
N SER A 94 8.21 2.07 3.57
CA SER A 94 8.93 2.93 4.52
C SER A 94 8.36 4.34 4.62
N GLU A 95 7.05 4.45 4.45
CA GLU A 95 6.33 5.72 4.47
C GLU A 95 5.09 5.67 5.36
N PRO A 96 4.78 6.77 6.07
CA PRO A 96 3.54 6.93 6.82
C PRO A 96 2.41 7.39 5.91
N TYR A 97 1.23 6.83 6.12
CA TYR A 97 0.02 7.16 5.38
C TYR A 97 -1.13 7.50 6.32
N SER A 98 -2.05 8.32 5.85
CA SER A 98 -3.39 8.45 6.40
C SER A 98 -4.42 8.05 5.37
N TRP A 99 -5.56 7.55 5.83
CA TRP A 99 -6.63 7.13 4.94
C TRP A 99 -8.00 7.35 5.55
N SER A 100 -8.98 7.56 4.68
CA SER A 100 -10.39 7.68 5.00
C SER A 100 -11.23 7.18 3.84
N VAL A 101 -12.51 6.92 4.10
CA VAL A 101 -13.48 6.49 3.09
C VAL A 101 -14.66 7.43 3.09
N THR A 102 -15.09 7.85 1.92
CA THR A 102 -16.32 8.61 1.71
C THR A 102 -17.35 7.71 1.02
N ALA A 103 -18.48 7.48 1.66
CA ALA A 103 -19.61 6.74 1.11
C ALA A 103 -20.62 7.71 0.47
N GLN A 104 -20.96 7.48 -0.79
CA GLN A 104 -21.98 8.24 -1.52
C GLN A 104 -23.29 7.45 -1.54
N GLY A 105 -24.36 8.04 -1.03
CA GLY A 105 -25.72 7.50 -1.11
C GLY A 105 -26.39 7.74 -2.47
N GLU A 106 -27.72 7.76 -2.50
CA GLU A 106 -28.49 8.05 -3.70
C GLU A 106 -28.16 9.44 -4.26
N GLN A 107 -28.31 9.60 -5.58
CA GLN A 107 -28.02 10.86 -6.24
C GLN A 107 -28.80 12.01 -5.60
N GLY A 108 -28.10 13.08 -5.21
CA GLY A 108 -28.68 14.23 -4.53
C GLY A 108 -28.66 14.13 -3.00
N SER A 109 -28.15 13.03 -2.41
CA SER A 109 -27.89 12.95 -0.98
C SER A 109 -26.48 13.45 -0.65
N ASP A 110 -26.29 13.89 0.59
CA ASP A 110 -24.98 14.26 1.10
C ASP A 110 -24.08 13.02 1.29
N PRO A 111 -22.78 13.10 0.94
CA PRO A 111 -21.84 12.04 1.20
C PRO A 111 -21.52 11.94 2.70
N LEU A 112 -21.17 10.75 3.16
CA LEU A 112 -20.72 10.50 4.52
C LEU A 112 -19.26 10.05 4.52
N THR A 113 -18.40 10.78 5.24
CA THR A 113 -16.97 10.46 5.35
C THR A 113 -16.69 9.85 6.72
N SER A 114 -15.85 8.81 6.73
CA SER A 114 -15.35 8.15 7.94
C SER A 114 -14.39 9.05 8.74
N GLU A 115 -13.97 8.55 9.90
CA GLU A 115 -12.77 9.04 10.57
C GLU A 115 -11.54 8.87 9.65
N THR A 116 -10.45 9.58 9.95
CA THR A 116 -9.15 9.42 9.29
C THR A 116 -8.24 8.57 10.16
N TRP A 117 -7.80 7.43 9.65
CA TRP A 117 -6.85 6.55 10.31
C TRP A 117 -5.46 6.69 9.70
N LYS A 118 -4.44 6.28 10.44
CA LYS A 118 -3.03 6.35 10.03
C LYS A 118 -2.38 5.00 10.17
N PHE A 119 -1.39 4.72 9.32
CA PHE A 119 -0.54 3.54 9.43
C PHE A 119 0.84 3.84 8.86
N TYR A 120 1.79 2.99 9.22
CA TYR A 120 3.13 2.99 8.63
C TYR A 120 3.32 1.72 7.81
N LEU A 121 3.57 1.85 6.51
CA LEU A 121 3.88 0.73 5.64
C LEU A 121 5.37 0.44 5.75
N ALA A 122 5.72 -0.56 6.57
CA ALA A 122 7.11 -1.00 6.70
C ALA A 122 7.61 -1.55 5.35
N GLY A 123 8.87 -1.24 5.04
CA GLY A 123 9.62 -1.97 4.01
C GLY A 123 10.07 -3.32 4.56
N GLU A 124 10.55 -4.19 3.69
CA GLU A 124 11.34 -5.32 4.17
C GLU A 124 12.53 -4.75 4.95
N ASN A 125 12.69 -5.18 6.20
CA ASN A 125 13.95 -5.00 6.88
C ASN A 125 14.98 -5.78 6.07
N VAL A 126 15.82 -5.09 5.33
CA VAL A 126 17.07 -5.66 4.85
C VAL A 126 17.89 -5.88 6.13
N VAL A 127 17.78 -7.06 6.70
CA VAL A 127 18.62 -7.46 7.81
C VAL A 127 19.97 -7.77 7.17
N ASN A 128 20.85 -6.75 7.09
CA ASN A 128 22.20 -6.90 6.63
C ASN A 128 23.02 -7.42 7.80
N TYR A 129 23.49 -8.65 7.69
CA TYR A 129 24.40 -9.27 8.66
C TYR A 129 25.83 -9.02 8.24
N ALA A 130 26.68 -8.69 9.20
CA ALA A 130 28.11 -8.64 8.94
C ALA A 130 28.60 -10.06 8.56
N PRO A 131 29.39 -10.21 7.48
CA PRO A 131 29.94 -11.50 7.10
C PRO A 131 30.82 -12.08 8.20
N PHE A 132 30.89 -13.40 8.29
CA PHE A 132 31.80 -14.05 9.19
C PHE A 132 33.25 -13.69 8.82
N PRO A 133 34.18 -13.64 9.81
CA PRO A 133 35.60 -13.41 9.50
C PRO A 133 36.12 -14.43 8.49
N PRO A 134 36.83 -14.00 7.44
CA PRO A 134 37.38 -14.91 6.46
C PRO A 134 38.46 -15.79 7.07
N GLU A 135 38.45 -17.08 6.77
CA GLU A 135 39.43 -18.06 7.18
C GLU A 135 40.41 -18.32 6.05
N LEU A 136 41.72 -18.14 6.28
CA LEU A 136 42.78 -18.46 5.32
C LEU A 136 42.91 -19.99 5.22
N VAL A 137 42.62 -20.54 4.04
CA VAL A 137 42.73 -21.98 3.75
C VAL A 137 44.12 -22.34 3.25
N SER A 138 44.69 -21.51 2.39
CA SER A 138 46.04 -21.72 1.83
C SER A 138 46.72 -20.37 1.51
N PRO A 139 47.99 -20.19 1.84
CA PRO A 139 48.81 -21.05 2.71
C PRO A 139 48.27 -21.02 4.15
N ARG A 140 48.55 -22.05 4.94
CA ARG A 140 48.13 -22.06 6.36
C ARG A 140 48.89 -21.00 7.13
N ALA A 141 48.27 -20.43 8.13
CA ALA A 141 48.94 -19.48 9.02
C ALA A 141 50.29 -20.06 9.57
N SER A 142 51.31 -19.24 9.62
CA SER A 142 52.67 -19.60 10.07
C SER A 142 53.38 -20.66 9.18
N SER A 143 52.90 -20.96 7.98
CA SER A 143 53.59 -21.84 7.04
C SER A 143 54.62 -21.06 6.19
N THR A 144 55.75 -21.68 5.87
CA THR A 144 56.68 -21.16 4.86
C THR A 144 56.19 -21.55 3.48
N VAL A 145 56.11 -20.58 2.59
CA VAL A 145 55.60 -20.79 1.23
C VAL A 145 56.69 -20.46 0.22
N THR A 146 56.95 -21.38 -0.70
CA THR A 146 57.82 -21.15 -1.85
C THR A 146 56.96 -20.66 -3.02
N PRO A 147 57.30 -19.51 -3.64
CA PRO A 147 56.65 -19.08 -4.86
C PRO A 147 56.78 -20.10 -6.00
N ASP A 148 55.84 -20.10 -6.92
CA ASP A 148 55.89 -20.90 -8.13
C ASP A 148 56.95 -20.40 -9.13
N SER A 149 57.04 -21.06 -10.30
CA SER A 149 57.99 -20.69 -11.36
C SER A 149 57.79 -19.26 -11.91
N ASN A 150 56.65 -18.66 -11.67
CA ASN A 150 56.30 -17.28 -12.05
C ASN A 150 56.46 -16.27 -10.91
N ASN A 151 57.07 -16.69 -9.81
CA ASN A 151 57.23 -15.91 -8.59
C ASN A 151 55.87 -15.50 -7.96
N GLN A 152 54.87 -16.38 -8.03
CA GLN A 152 53.54 -16.15 -7.51
C GLN A 152 53.23 -17.10 -6.35
N VAL A 153 52.39 -16.60 -5.42
CA VAL A 153 51.81 -17.37 -4.32
C VAL A 153 50.30 -17.29 -4.43
N LYS A 154 49.66 -18.44 -4.49
CA LYS A 154 48.19 -18.49 -4.51
C LYS A 154 47.64 -18.44 -3.09
N LEU A 155 46.80 -17.44 -2.83
CA LEU A 155 46.01 -17.33 -1.59
C LEU A 155 44.59 -17.88 -1.81
N SER A 156 44.11 -18.64 -0.83
CA SER A 156 42.75 -19.18 -0.83
C SER A 156 42.14 -19.02 0.55
N TRP A 157 40.96 -18.50 0.62
CA TRP A 157 40.21 -18.31 1.86
C TRP A 157 38.72 -18.67 1.66
N VAL A 158 38.03 -18.88 2.78
CA VAL A 158 36.58 -19.09 2.85
C VAL A 158 35.99 -17.98 3.71
N CYS A 159 34.86 -17.43 3.28
CA CYS A 159 34.06 -16.50 4.04
C CYS A 159 32.58 -16.88 3.83
N ASN A 160 31.84 -16.99 4.91
CA ASN A 160 30.41 -17.22 4.89
C ASN A 160 29.69 -15.92 5.19
N ASP A 161 28.63 -15.69 4.46
CA ASP A 161 27.74 -14.56 4.61
C ASP A 161 26.30 -15.07 4.65
N VAL A 162 25.51 -14.61 5.66
CA VAL A 162 24.16 -15.16 5.93
C VAL A 162 23.15 -14.68 4.89
N ASP A 163 23.27 -13.45 4.45
CA ASP A 163 22.36 -12.81 3.48
C ASP A 163 22.93 -12.76 2.06
N ASN A 164 24.16 -13.28 1.90
CA ASN A 164 24.83 -13.48 0.63
C ASN A 164 24.96 -12.19 -0.21
N ASP A 165 25.19 -11.07 0.46
CA ASP A 165 25.35 -9.75 -0.16
C ASP A 165 26.80 -9.24 -0.18
N LEU A 166 27.78 -10.12 0.13
CA LEU A 166 29.20 -9.82 0.16
C LEU A 166 29.70 -9.28 -1.20
N ALA A 167 30.04 -8.00 -1.24
CA ALA A 167 30.44 -7.31 -2.46
C ALA A 167 31.90 -7.58 -2.89
N GLY A 168 32.78 -8.00 -1.95
CA GLY A 168 34.16 -8.29 -2.25
C GLY A 168 35.08 -8.38 -1.04
N TYR A 169 36.38 -8.61 -1.30
CA TYR A 169 37.39 -8.74 -0.30
C TYR A 169 38.50 -7.70 -0.47
N ARG A 170 39.12 -7.30 0.63
CA ARG A 170 40.30 -6.47 0.63
C ARG A 170 41.43 -7.24 1.30
N VAL A 171 42.48 -7.54 0.56
CA VAL A 171 43.64 -8.29 1.04
C VAL A 171 44.76 -7.32 1.35
N TYR A 172 45.37 -7.45 2.54
CA TYR A 172 46.53 -6.70 2.96
C TYR A 172 47.71 -7.65 3.07
N LEU A 173 48.84 -7.31 2.48
CA LEU A 173 50.13 -8.02 2.58
C LEU A 173 51.09 -7.09 3.25
N ASP A 174 51.75 -7.57 4.30
CA ASP A 174 52.81 -6.85 4.99
C ASP A 174 54.15 -7.54 4.72
N THR A 175 55.21 -6.76 4.59
CA THR A 175 56.59 -7.20 4.43
C THR A 175 57.35 -6.77 5.68
N THR A 176 57.27 -7.55 6.76
CA THR A 176 58.12 -7.36 7.94
C THR A 176 59.50 -7.91 7.75
#